data_f89183ce5655d74777a09b414eb5252c
#
_entry.id   f89183ce5655d74777a09b414eb5252c
#
_cell.length_a   1.000
_cell.length_b   1.000
_cell.length_c   1.000
_cell.angle_alpha   90.00
_cell.angle_beta   90.00
_cell.angle_gamma   90.00
#
_symmetry.space_group_name_H-M   'P 1'
#
loop_
_entity.id
_entity.type
_entity.pdbx_description
1 polymer ?
#
loop_
_entity_poly.entity_id
_entity_poly.type
_entity_poly.pdbx_seq_one_letter_code
_entity_poly.pdbx_strand_id
1 'polypeptide(L)'
;MMIKAAYFPTIIYAKDVNLDNRLFEREVLAWADRDKGVKRTNMKGWHSQTNMHEKPVFKPLVDELFKMTNEIFQEEWLDREPFMGNMWANINPPGALNRPHLHPNSHFSGVYYIKAPKNSGQIVFNEPRSGAHMVMPSRKEGQPPSHLWREVRVNPIEGRIVMFPSWLWHCVEPNESNDIRISVSFNFIQKGFNV
;
A
#
# COMPACT_ATOMS: atom_id res chain seq x y z
N MET A 1 3.51 -25.18 33.57
CA MET A 1 4.16 -24.20 32.63
C MET A 1 3.15 -23.81 31.56
N MET A 2 2.91 -22.52 31.31
CA MET A 2 1.97 -22.05 30.27
C MET A 2 2.72 -22.07 28.91
N ILE A 3 2.11 -22.71 27.87
CA ILE A 3 2.63 -22.70 26.50
C ILE A 3 1.89 -21.58 25.74
N LYS A 4 2.63 -20.71 25.06
CA LYS A 4 2.08 -19.64 24.22
C LYS A 4 2.46 -19.90 22.76
N ALA A 5 1.46 -19.89 21.87
CA ALA A 5 1.65 -19.99 20.42
C ALA A 5 0.87 -18.86 19.73
N ALA A 6 1.36 -18.42 18.58
CA ALA A 6 0.70 -17.42 17.73
C ALA A 6 0.32 -18.09 16.42
N TYR A 7 -0.93 -17.94 16.01
CA TYR A 7 -1.48 -18.47 14.77
C TYR A 7 -2.18 -17.37 13.97
N PHE A 8 -2.25 -17.53 12.66
CA PHE A 8 -2.93 -16.61 11.74
C PHE A 8 -2.35 -15.18 11.78
N PRO A 9 -1.02 -15.02 11.63
CA PRO A 9 -0.45 -13.69 11.52
C PRO A 9 -0.93 -13.01 10.24
N THR A 10 -1.09 -11.68 10.28
CA THR A 10 -1.20 -10.85 9.08
C THR A 10 0.16 -10.27 8.78
N ILE A 11 0.73 -10.60 7.63
CA ILE A 11 2.06 -10.18 7.23
C ILE A 11 1.97 -8.92 6.36
N ILE A 12 2.79 -7.93 6.68
CA ILE A 12 3.00 -6.72 5.90
C ILE A 12 4.49 -6.65 5.56
N TYR A 13 4.81 -6.59 4.29
CA TYR A 13 6.17 -6.58 3.78
C TYR A 13 6.61 -5.15 3.49
N ALA A 14 7.87 -4.82 3.75
CA ALA A 14 8.45 -3.53 3.40
C ALA A 14 9.87 -3.70 2.86
N LYS A 15 10.20 -2.95 1.79
CA LYS A 15 11.52 -2.95 1.16
C LYS A 15 11.88 -1.54 0.70
N ASP A 16 13.06 -1.07 1.05
CA ASP A 16 13.59 0.20 0.55
C ASP A 16 14.38 -0.05 -0.73
N VAL A 17 14.09 0.75 -1.77
CA VAL A 17 14.75 0.68 -3.08
C VAL A 17 15.26 2.06 -3.49
N ASN A 18 16.36 2.08 -4.22
CA ASN A 18 16.95 3.34 -4.71
C ASN A 18 16.65 3.49 -6.21
N LEU A 19 15.63 4.28 -6.52
CA LEU A 19 15.20 4.58 -7.90
C LEU A 19 15.22 6.11 -8.13
N ASP A 20 15.14 6.53 -9.38
CA ASP A 20 15.11 7.96 -9.72
C ASP A 20 13.72 8.57 -9.43
N ASN A 21 13.48 8.87 -8.16
CA ASN A 21 12.23 9.47 -7.71
C ASN A 21 11.97 10.85 -8.33
N ARG A 22 13.02 11.62 -8.68
CA ARG A 22 12.86 12.93 -9.34
C ARG A 22 12.31 12.77 -10.74
N LEU A 23 12.77 11.77 -11.49
CA LEU A 23 12.22 11.43 -12.79
C LEU A 23 10.75 11.02 -12.65
N PHE A 24 10.45 10.13 -11.72
CA PHE A 24 9.08 9.66 -11.50
C PHE A 24 8.12 10.77 -11.07
N GLU A 25 8.55 11.67 -10.16
CA GLU A 25 7.77 12.83 -9.75
C GLU A 25 7.40 13.70 -10.97
N ARG A 26 8.40 14.07 -11.77
CA ARG A 26 8.18 14.87 -12.98
C ARG A 26 7.19 14.23 -13.94
N GLU A 27 7.33 12.94 -14.21
CA GLU A 27 6.47 12.21 -15.14
C GLU A 27 5.04 12.05 -14.61
N VAL A 28 4.85 11.86 -13.31
CA VAL A 28 3.53 11.79 -12.67
C VAL A 28 2.84 13.15 -12.71
N LEU A 29 3.55 14.24 -12.41
CA LEU A 29 3.01 15.60 -12.48
C LEU A 29 2.62 15.96 -13.92
N ALA A 30 3.49 15.70 -14.89
CA ALA A 30 3.20 15.93 -16.29
C ALA A 30 2.02 15.07 -16.82
N TRP A 31 1.78 13.90 -16.23
CA TRP A 31 0.59 13.10 -16.53
C TRP A 31 -0.66 13.74 -15.95
N ALA A 32 -0.62 14.19 -14.70
CA ALA A 32 -1.75 14.85 -14.02
C ALA A 32 -2.18 16.14 -14.74
N ASP A 33 -1.26 16.89 -15.33
CA ASP A 33 -1.58 18.10 -16.09
C ASP A 33 -2.41 17.82 -17.35
N ARG A 34 -2.34 16.61 -17.89
CA ARG A 34 -3.00 16.19 -19.14
C ARG A 34 -4.18 15.25 -18.93
N ASP A 35 -4.36 14.72 -17.73
CA ASP A 35 -5.38 13.72 -17.40
C ASP A 35 -6.15 14.15 -16.15
N LYS A 36 -7.45 14.29 -16.27
CA LYS A 36 -8.33 14.65 -15.14
C LYS A 36 -8.33 13.59 -14.03
N GLY A 37 -7.76 12.40 -14.29
CA GLY A 37 -7.75 11.28 -13.37
C GLY A 37 -9.14 10.66 -13.15
N VAL A 38 -9.18 9.74 -12.19
CA VAL A 38 -10.40 9.02 -11.83
C VAL A 38 -10.74 9.22 -10.35
N LYS A 39 -12.03 9.15 -10.02
CA LYS A 39 -12.53 9.21 -8.65
C LYS A 39 -12.75 7.78 -8.14
N ARG A 40 -12.07 7.44 -7.04
CA ARG A 40 -12.18 6.16 -6.35
C ARG A 40 -12.32 6.43 -4.84
N THR A 41 -11.37 5.95 -4.05
CA THR A 41 -11.29 6.23 -2.61
C THR A 41 -10.59 7.53 -2.29
N ASN A 42 -9.94 8.15 -3.29
CA ASN A 42 -9.22 9.42 -3.19
C ASN A 42 -10.18 10.59 -2.90
N MET A 43 -9.88 11.33 -1.84
CA MET A 43 -10.56 12.57 -1.46
C MET A 43 -9.59 13.73 -1.62
N LYS A 44 -9.99 14.76 -2.39
CA LYS A 44 -9.17 15.95 -2.71
C LYS A 44 -7.85 15.66 -3.45
N GLY A 45 -7.55 14.40 -3.77
CA GLY A 45 -6.36 13.99 -4.48
C GLY A 45 -6.63 13.60 -5.93
N TRP A 46 -5.58 13.55 -6.74
CA TRP A 46 -5.61 13.00 -8.10
C TRP A 46 -5.19 11.52 -8.10
N HIS A 47 -5.84 10.72 -8.93
CA HIS A 47 -5.59 9.30 -9.13
C HIS A 47 -5.54 9.05 -10.64
N SER A 48 -4.44 8.53 -11.15
CA SER A 48 -4.27 8.27 -12.59
C SER A 48 -5.17 7.14 -13.10
N GLN A 49 -5.15 6.91 -14.40
CA GLN A 49 -5.56 5.62 -14.98
C GLN A 49 -4.68 4.49 -14.42
N THR A 50 -5.13 3.25 -14.53
CA THR A 50 -4.55 2.10 -13.83
C THR A 50 -3.51 1.32 -14.66
N ASN A 51 -3.07 1.88 -15.75
CA ASN A 51 -2.12 1.29 -16.70
C ASN A 51 -0.70 1.88 -16.60
N MET A 52 -0.30 2.38 -15.44
CA MET A 52 1.00 3.00 -15.24
C MET A 52 2.17 2.06 -15.57
N HIS A 53 2.01 0.75 -15.31
CA HIS A 53 3.01 -0.28 -15.59
C HIS A 53 3.34 -0.47 -17.07
N GLU A 54 2.47 0.00 -17.97
CA GLU A 54 2.70 -0.02 -19.43
C GLU A 54 3.61 1.11 -19.91
N LYS A 55 3.87 2.11 -19.07
CA LYS A 55 4.70 3.27 -19.41
C LYS A 55 6.18 2.97 -19.23
N PRO A 56 7.03 3.03 -20.27
CA PRO A 56 8.44 2.60 -20.21
C PRO A 56 9.27 3.28 -19.11
N VAL A 57 8.94 4.54 -18.79
CA VAL A 57 9.65 5.32 -17.76
C VAL A 57 9.57 4.68 -16.37
N PHE A 58 8.49 3.94 -16.05
CA PHE A 58 8.29 3.27 -14.77
C PHE A 58 8.78 1.83 -14.75
N LYS A 59 9.36 1.34 -15.86
CA LYS A 59 9.89 -0.03 -15.93
C LYS A 59 10.85 -0.38 -14.77
N PRO A 60 11.79 0.50 -14.35
CA PRO A 60 12.67 0.17 -13.22
C PRO A 60 11.89 -0.11 -11.92
N LEU A 61 10.81 0.63 -11.65
CA LEU A 61 9.94 0.37 -10.50
C LEU A 61 9.18 -0.96 -10.69
N VAL A 62 8.61 -1.19 -11.87
CA VAL A 62 7.91 -2.45 -12.18
C VAL A 62 8.81 -3.66 -11.95
N ASP A 63 10.08 -3.59 -12.38
CA ASP A 63 11.05 -4.68 -12.20
C ASP A 63 11.32 -4.96 -10.70
N GLU A 64 11.47 -3.93 -9.86
CA GLU A 64 11.63 -4.09 -8.41
C GLU A 64 10.36 -4.65 -7.73
N LEU A 65 9.18 -4.22 -8.19
CA LEU A 65 7.91 -4.77 -7.70
C LEU A 65 7.77 -6.25 -8.01
N PHE A 66 8.12 -6.70 -9.23
CA PHE A 66 8.11 -8.11 -9.58
C PHE A 66 9.14 -8.93 -8.78
N LYS A 67 10.35 -8.40 -8.54
CA LYS A 67 11.35 -9.07 -7.70
C LYS A 67 10.79 -9.31 -6.29
N MET A 68 10.28 -8.27 -5.63
CA MET A 68 9.71 -8.39 -4.30
C MET A 68 8.51 -9.32 -4.27
N THR A 69 7.63 -9.25 -5.28
CA THR A 69 6.44 -10.10 -5.32
C THR A 69 6.81 -11.57 -5.53
N ASN A 70 7.82 -11.89 -6.34
CA ASN A 70 8.30 -13.27 -6.49
C ASN A 70 8.83 -13.83 -5.17
N GLU A 71 9.59 -13.04 -4.39
CA GLU A 71 10.06 -13.43 -3.07
C GLU A 71 8.87 -13.73 -2.13
N ILE A 72 7.87 -12.85 -2.10
CA ILE A 72 6.65 -13.02 -1.30
C ILE A 72 5.86 -14.25 -1.74
N PHE A 73 5.69 -14.48 -3.05
CA PHE A 73 4.94 -15.62 -3.56
C PHE A 73 5.58 -16.96 -3.15
N GLN A 74 6.91 -17.01 -3.13
CA GLN A 74 7.65 -18.19 -2.63
C GLN A 74 7.44 -18.38 -1.12
N GLU A 75 7.50 -17.31 -0.34
CA GLU A 75 7.30 -17.34 1.12
C GLU A 75 5.85 -17.75 1.48
N GLU A 76 4.88 -17.31 0.70
CA GLU A 76 3.46 -17.61 0.86
C GLU A 76 3.03 -18.94 0.17
N TRP A 77 3.97 -19.73 -0.32
CA TRP A 77 3.75 -21.04 -0.94
C TRP A 77 2.79 -21.01 -2.13
N LEU A 78 2.81 -19.93 -2.91
CA LEU A 78 1.99 -19.82 -4.11
C LEU A 78 2.66 -20.57 -5.28
N ASP A 79 1.88 -21.33 -6.02
CA ASP A 79 2.34 -22.27 -7.06
C ASP A 79 2.49 -21.66 -8.45
N ARG A 80 2.13 -20.40 -8.64
CA ARG A 80 2.14 -19.70 -9.92
C ARG A 80 2.88 -18.38 -9.83
N GLU A 81 3.39 -17.93 -10.99
CA GLU A 81 4.05 -16.64 -11.11
C GLU A 81 3.11 -15.46 -10.81
N PRO A 82 3.64 -14.35 -10.27
CA PRO A 82 2.86 -13.13 -10.12
C PRO A 82 2.53 -12.50 -11.47
N PHE A 83 1.34 -11.94 -11.54
CA PHE A 83 0.87 -11.10 -12.62
C PHE A 83 0.42 -9.74 -12.08
N MET A 84 0.92 -8.65 -12.65
CA MET A 84 0.48 -7.32 -12.26
C MET A 84 -0.86 -7.00 -12.88
N GLY A 85 -1.90 -6.93 -12.06
CA GLY A 85 -3.25 -6.65 -12.51
C GLY A 85 -3.44 -5.19 -12.89
N ASN A 86 -2.88 -4.28 -12.11
CA ASN A 86 -2.93 -2.85 -12.36
C ASN A 86 -1.91 -2.07 -11.50
N MET A 87 -1.63 -0.83 -11.93
CA MET A 87 -0.72 0.10 -11.25
C MET A 87 -1.13 1.53 -11.57
N TRP A 88 -1.15 2.40 -10.57
CA TRP A 88 -1.56 3.79 -10.73
C TRP A 88 -0.80 4.73 -9.80
N ALA A 89 -0.73 6.01 -10.20
CA ALA A 89 -0.19 7.08 -9.38
C ALA A 89 -1.29 7.82 -8.60
N ASN A 90 -0.93 8.28 -7.41
CA ASN A 90 -1.73 9.17 -6.58
C ASN A 90 -0.94 10.45 -6.27
N ILE A 91 -1.58 11.62 -6.42
CA ILE A 91 -1.09 12.89 -5.92
C ILE A 91 -2.05 13.35 -4.84
N ASN A 92 -1.53 13.49 -3.63
CA ASN A 92 -2.29 13.88 -2.45
C ASN A 92 -1.79 15.25 -1.95
N PRO A 93 -2.43 16.37 -2.35
CA PRO A 93 -2.14 17.69 -1.79
C PRO A 93 -2.54 17.77 -0.30
N PRO A 94 -2.21 18.87 0.40
CA PRO A 94 -2.62 19.08 1.79
C PRO A 94 -4.11 18.84 2.01
N GLY A 95 -4.45 18.05 3.03
CA GLY A 95 -5.80 17.63 3.37
C GLY A 95 -6.39 16.50 2.51
N ALA A 96 -5.66 15.99 1.52
CA ALA A 96 -6.10 14.83 0.75
C ALA A 96 -5.86 13.52 1.50
N LEU A 97 -6.76 12.56 1.31
CA LEU A 97 -6.77 11.26 1.97
C LEU A 97 -7.30 10.16 1.04
N ASN A 98 -7.14 8.89 1.46
CA ASN A 98 -7.88 7.77 0.86
C ASN A 98 -8.78 7.11 1.90
N ARG A 99 -10.07 6.94 1.56
CA ARG A 99 -11.07 6.33 2.44
C ARG A 99 -10.73 4.87 2.73
N PRO A 100 -11.24 4.28 3.83
CA PRO A 100 -11.12 2.86 4.10
C PRO A 100 -11.61 2.00 2.93
N HIS A 101 -10.81 1.02 2.51
CA HIS A 101 -11.11 0.13 1.40
C HIS A 101 -10.25 -1.14 1.45
N LEU A 102 -10.54 -2.06 0.54
CA LEU A 102 -9.75 -3.24 0.20
C LEU A 102 -9.69 -3.38 -1.33
N HIS A 103 -8.88 -4.31 -1.84
CA HIS A 103 -8.70 -4.50 -3.29
C HIS A 103 -9.27 -5.87 -3.71
N PRO A 104 -10.56 -5.95 -4.12
CA PRO A 104 -11.14 -7.20 -4.60
C PRO A 104 -10.37 -7.75 -5.81
N ASN A 105 -10.38 -9.07 -5.96
CA ASN A 105 -9.80 -9.77 -7.10
C ASN A 105 -8.26 -9.62 -7.21
N SER A 106 -7.60 -9.38 -6.09
CA SER A 106 -6.14 -9.31 -6.01
C SER A 106 -5.65 -10.12 -4.82
N HIS A 107 -4.43 -10.66 -4.90
CA HIS A 107 -3.81 -11.40 -3.80
C HIS A 107 -2.99 -10.46 -2.91
N PHE A 108 -2.14 -9.66 -3.53
CA PHE A 108 -1.32 -8.65 -2.85
C PHE A 108 -1.52 -7.28 -3.47
N SER A 109 -1.59 -6.29 -2.62
CA SER A 109 -1.62 -4.87 -2.95
C SER A 109 -0.43 -4.18 -2.33
N GLY A 110 -0.05 -3.04 -2.87
CA GLY A 110 1.03 -2.29 -2.28
C GLY A 110 1.06 -0.84 -2.68
N VAL A 111 2.00 -0.15 -2.06
CA VAL A 111 2.30 1.25 -2.31
C VAL A 111 3.81 1.47 -2.37
N TYR A 112 4.25 2.30 -3.31
CA TYR A 112 5.59 2.85 -3.40
C TYR A 112 5.52 4.36 -3.24
N TYR A 113 6.43 4.96 -2.46
CA TYR A 113 6.43 6.39 -2.21
C TYR A 113 7.50 7.09 -3.06
N ILE A 114 7.04 7.88 -4.02
CA ILE A 114 7.91 8.74 -4.85
C ILE A 114 8.31 10.00 -4.07
N LYS A 115 7.34 10.64 -3.39
CA LYS A 115 7.54 11.82 -2.56
C LYS A 115 6.71 11.71 -1.30
N ALA A 116 7.34 11.89 -0.15
CA ALA A 116 6.71 11.69 1.15
C ALA A 116 7.15 12.76 2.16
N PRO A 117 6.60 13.97 2.11
CA PRO A 117 6.87 15.00 3.10
C PRO A 117 6.54 14.52 4.52
N LYS A 118 7.25 15.05 5.51
CA LYS A 118 6.92 14.80 6.92
C LYS A 118 5.47 15.18 7.19
N ASN A 119 4.75 14.34 7.94
CA ASN A 119 3.31 14.48 8.25
C ASN A 119 2.39 14.40 7.01
N SER A 120 2.80 13.74 5.94
CA SER A 120 1.97 13.60 4.75
C SER A 120 0.90 12.50 4.82
N GLY A 121 0.64 11.95 6.02
CA GLY A 121 -0.38 10.93 6.30
C GLY A 121 0.15 9.51 6.16
N GLN A 122 -0.16 8.67 7.14
CA GLN A 122 0.25 7.27 7.21
C GLN A 122 -0.75 6.38 6.48
N ILE A 123 -0.30 5.24 5.98
CA ILE A 123 -1.20 4.13 5.66
C ILE A 123 -1.55 3.41 6.96
N VAL A 124 -2.83 3.17 7.18
CA VAL A 124 -3.38 2.56 8.40
C VAL A 124 -4.05 1.25 8.02
N PHE A 125 -3.61 0.17 8.61
CA PHE A 125 -4.19 -1.17 8.47
C PHE A 125 -5.01 -1.50 9.70
N ASN A 126 -6.20 -2.05 9.50
CA ASN A 126 -7.10 -2.41 10.60
C ASN A 126 -7.02 -3.91 10.92
N GLU A 127 -7.20 -4.26 12.19
CA GLU A 127 -7.32 -5.64 12.66
C GLU A 127 -8.40 -6.39 11.86
N PRO A 128 -8.06 -7.44 11.10
CA PRO A 128 -9.02 -8.10 10.20
C PRO A 128 -9.99 -9.06 10.91
N ARG A 129 -9.69 -9.48 12.13
CA ARG A 129 -10.52 -10.42 12.89
C ARG A 129 -11.71 -9.66 13.50
N SER A 130 -12.87 -9.69 12.84
CA SER A 130 -14.07 -8.97 13.26
C SER A 130 -14.49 -9.28 14.71
N GLY A 131 -14.34 -10.52 15.16
CA GLY A 131 -14.63 -10.93 16.53
C GLY A 131 -13.74 -10.25 17.59
N ALA A 132 -12.54 -9.80 17.22
CA ALA A 132 -11.65 -9.11 18.15
C ALA A 132 -12.17 -7.73 18.59
N HIS A 133 -13.13 -7.17 17.83
CA HIS A 133 -13.76 -5.88 18.12
C HIS A 133 -15.02 -5.99 19.00
N MET A 134 -15.57 -7.18 19.17
CA MET A 134 -16.82 -7.39 19.94
C MET A 134 -16.63 -7.17 21.45
N VAL A 135 -15.44 -7.43 21.97
CA VAL A 135 -15.11 -7.26 23.39
C VAL A 135 -13.88 -6.40 23.51
N MET A 136 -14.00 -5.32 24.27
CA MET A 136 -12.91 -4.37 24.51
C MET A 136 -12.49 -4.39 25.98
N PRO A 137 -11.64 -5.33 26.40
CA PRO A 137 -11.18 -5.37 27.78
C PRO A 137 -10.32 -4.13 28.09
N SER A 138 -10.40 -3.64 29.31
CA SER A 138 -9.47 -2.63 29.82
C SER A 138 -8.05 -3.17 29.80
N ARG A 139 -7.10 -2.33 29.43
CA ARG A 139 -5.68 -2.68 29.35
C ARG A 139 -4.86 -1.80 30.26
N LYS A 140 -3.68 -2.30 30.63
CA LYS A 140 -2.68 -1.51 31.35
C LYS A 140 -2.26 -0.32 30.48
N GLU A 141 -1.81 0.75 31.12
CA GLU A 141 -1.18 1.88 30.43
C GLU A 141 0.09 1.44 29.67
N GLY A 142 0.43 2.17 28.62
CA GLY A 142 1.59 1.91 27.76
C GLY A 142 1.24 1.18 26.48
N GLN A 143 2.27 0.78 25.73
CA GLN A 143 2.12 0.11 24.44
C GLN A 143 1.95 -1.40 24.63
N PRO A 144 0.80 -1.97 24.24
CA PRO A 144 0.59 -3.41 24.35
C PRO A 144 1.43 -4.16 23.30
N PRO A 145 1.70 -5.46 23.47
CA PRO A 145 2.30 -6.31 22.44
C PRO A 145 1.53 -6.25 21.12
N SER A 146 2.25 -6.37 19.99
CA SER A 146 1.71 -6.17 18.64
C SER A 146 0.49 -7.05 18.30
N HIS A 147 0.43 -8.29 18.81
CA HIS A 147 -0.72 -9.18 18.59
C HIS A 147 -2.04 -8.70 19.26
N LEU A 148 -1.98 -7.61 20.03
CA LEU A 148 -3.13 -6.96 20.66
C LEU A 148 -3.48 -5.61 19.98
N TRP A 149 -2.71 -5.20 18.99
CA TRP A 149 -2.99 -3.96 18.27
C TRP A 149 -4.25 -4.12 17.42
N ARG A 150 -4.96 -3.03 17.25
CA ARG A 150 -6.16 -2.94 16.42
C ARG A 150 -5.92 -2.23 15.12
N GLU A 151 -4.85 -1.45 15.11
CA GLU A 151 -4.39 -0.70 13.96
C GLU A 151 -2.88 -0.75 13.90
N VAL A 152 -2.36 -0.83 12.67
CA VAL A 152 -0.94 -0.66 12.37
C VAL A 152 -0.79 0.53 11.45
N ARG A 153 0.01 1.51 11.85
CA ARG A 153 0.31 2.70 11.08
C ARG A 153 1.72 2.62 10.54
N VAL A 154 1.85 2.80 9.23
CA VAL A 154 3.15 2.79 8.54
C VAL A 154 3.41 4.16 7.93
N ASN A 155 4.53 4.76 8.32
CA ASN A 155 4.96 6.04 7.79
C ASN A 155 5.30 5.95 6.30
N PRO A 156 4.89 6.95 5.50
CA PRO A 156 5.39 7.10 4.15
C PRO A 156 6.88 7.48 4.20
N ILE A 157 7.70 6.73 3.47
CA ILE A 157 9.14 6.96 3.32
C ILE A 157 9.47 6.90 1.84
N GLU A 158 10.13 7.92 1.31
CA GLU A 158 10.54 7.96 -0.09
C GLU A 158 11.44 6.76 -0.43
N GLY A 159 11.17 6.11 -1.56
CA GLY A 159 11.87 4.90 -1.99
C GLY A 159 11.40 3.61 -1.31
N ARG A 160 10.40 3.66 -0.41
CA ARG A 160 9.86 2.47 0.26
C ARG A 160 8.69 1.87 -0.50
N ILE A 161 8.77 0.56 -0.70
CA ILE A 161 7.65 -0.30 -1.10
C ILE A 161 7.05 -0.90 0.17
N VAL A 162 5.73 -0.87 0.29
CA VAL A 162 4.97 -1.61 1.31
C VAL A 162 3.99 -2.51 0.58
N MET A 163 4.00 -3.82 0.87
CA MET A 163 3.06 -4.80 0.31
C MET A 163 2.31 -5.52 1.41
N PHE A 164 1.04 -5.84 1.14
CA PHE A 164 0.12 -6.44 2.10
C PHE A 164 -0.95 -7.25 1.38
N PRO A 165 -1.60 -8.21 2.05
CA PRO A 165 -2.73 -8.94 1.49
C PRO A 165 -3.86 -8.01 1.04
N SER A 166 -4.36 -8.18 -0.16
CA SER A 166 -5.36 -7.29 -0.77
C SER A 166 -6.70 -7.24 -0.03
N TRP A 167 -7.00 -8.26 0.76
CA TRP A 167 -8.19 -8.35 1.62
C TRP A 167 -8.07 -7.53 2.91
N LEU A 168 -6.89 -6.98 3.23
CA LEU A 168 -6.68 -6.23 4.46
C LEU A 168 -7.26 -4.81 4.35
N TRP A 169 -8.24 -4.49 5.21
CA TRP A 169 -8.82 -3.16 5.30
C TRP A 169 -7.77 -2.12 5.65
N HIS A 170 -7.71 -1.08 4.84
CA HIS A 170 -6.77 0.01 5.06
C HIS A 170 -7.33 1.33 4.55
N CYS A 171 -6.74 2.41 5.07
CA CYS A 171 -6.97 3.77 4.60
C CYS A 171 -5.65 4.55 4.58
N VAL A 172 -5.67 5.74 4.05
CA VAL A 172 -4.53 6.66 4.12
C VAL A 172 -5.00 7.96 4.76
N GLU A 173 -4.35 8.33 5.86
CA GLU A 173 -4.64 9.53 6.64
C GLU A 173 -4.49 10.81 5.80
N PRO A 174 -5.13 11.91 6.23
CA PRO A 174 -4.95 13.21 5.58
C PRO A 174 -3.47 13.61 5.49
N ASN A 175 -3.11 14.20 4.37
CA ASN A 175 -1.83 14.86 4.25
C ASN A 175 -1.86 16.17 5.04
N GLU A 176 -1.22 16.20 6.19
CA GLU A 176 -1.12 17.37 7.09
C GLU A 176 0.13 18.20 6.83
N SER A 177 0.91 17.85 5.81
CA SER A 177 2.07 18.65 5.40
C SER A 177 1.65 19.84 4.52
N ASN A 178 2.58 20.72 4.25
CA ASN A 178 2.39 21.88 3.34
C ASN A 178 2.77 21.55 1.89
N ASP A 179 3.09 20.28 1.56
CA ASP A 179 3.52 19.86 0.24
C ASP A 179 2.75 18.62 -0.21
N ILE A 180 2.84 18.27 -1.48
CA ILE A 180 2.18 17.10 -2.06
C ILE A 180 2.90 15.81 -1.66
N ARG A 181 2.13 14.75 -1.33
CA ARG A 181 2.61 13.37 -1.31
C ARG A 181 2.32 12.73 -2.66
N ILE A 182 3.32 12.03 -3.23
CA ILE A 182 3.15 11.27 -4.48
C ILE A 182 3.47 9.81 -4.18
N SER A 183 2.52 8.94 -4.48
CA SER A 183 2.67 7.50 -4.32
C SER A 183 2.18 6.73 -5.54
N VAL A 184 2.70 5.52 -5.71
CA VAL A 184 2.26 4.56 -6.72
C VAL A 184 1.62 3.39 -6.01
N SER A 185 0.40 3.04 -6.36
CA SER A 185 -0.28 1.84 -5.85
C SER A 185 -0.36 0.79 -6.95
N PHE A 186 -0.39 -0.47 -6.56
CA PHE A 186 -0.37 -1.60 -7.49
C PHE A 186 -1.02 -2.83 -6.87
N ASN A 187 -1.46 -3.75 -7.74
CA ASN A 187 -2.06 -5.02 -7.34
C ASN A 187 -1.46 -6.17 -8.12
N PHE A 188 -1.23 -7.29 -7.42
CA PHE A 188 -0.74 -8.55 -7.98
C PHE A 188 -1.73 -9.69 -7.75
N ILE A 189 -1.84 -10.55 -8.76
CA ILE A 189 -2.55 -11.83 -8.71
C ILE A 189 -1.64 -12.96 -9.19
N GLN A 190 -2.02 -14.21 -8.99
CA GLN A 190 -1.38 -15.35 -9.64
C GLN A 190 -1.74 -15.37 -11.12
N LYS A 191 -0.77 -15.64 -11.98
CA LYS A 191 -0.98 -15.80 -13.42
C LYS A 191 -2.00 -16.91 -13.73
N GLY A 192 -2.99 -16.58 -14.57
CA GLY A 192 -4.08 -17.53 -14.90
C GLY A 192 -5.13 -17.72 -13.79
N PHE A 193 -5.14 -16.86 -12.77
CA PHE A 193 -6.24 -16.77 -11.83
C PHE A 193 -7.42 -16.07 -12.53
N ASN A 194 -8.46 -16.83 -12.79
CA ASN A 194 -9.69 -16.31 -13.37
C ASN A 194 -10.60 -15.83 -12.24
N VAL A 195 -10.98 -14.58 -12.26
CA VAL A 195 -11.92 -13.94 -11.32
C VAL A 195 -13.31 -13.94 -11.93
#